data_610e5792981d579e1cbaff06867915e0
#
_entry.id   610e5792981d579e1cbaff06867915e0
#
_cell.length_a   1.000
_cell.length_b   1.000
_cell.length_c   1.000
_cell.angle_alpha   90.00
_cell.angle_beta   90.00
_cell.angle_gamma   90.00
#
_symmetry.space_group_name_H-M   'P 1'
#
loop_
_entity.id
_entity.type
_entity.pdbx_description
1 polymer ?
#
loop_
_entity_poly.entity_id
_entity_poly.type
_entity_poly.pdbx_seq_one_letter_code
_entity_poly.pdbx_strand_id
1 'polypeptide(L)'
;MMRLVAALVALCALPAWAVECENIRYDGNRFTVCTVDPTSEQLRLFLYDDSGAPYGQFSAIDQALELDGKALGFAMNAGMYHDDRAPVGHYVEDGQEIMRVISNPGPGNFGLLPNGILCLRPGRADVFETLDYLSRSPDCTFATQSGPMLVIDGDLHPRFLPDSTSRFIRNGVGTSADGTKAVFAISNNSVTFHEFGSLFRDALGLPNALFFDGNISRLYAPDVNRDDFGFALGPIIGVVEAAQ
;
A
#
# COMPACT_ATOMS: atom_id res chain seq x y z
N MET A 1 26.45 59.86 4.52
CA MET A 1 25.12 59.22 4.49
C MET A 1 25.25 57.90 3.73
N MET A 2 25.37 56.81 4.46
CA MET A 2 25.57 55.47 3.90
C MET A 2 24.20 54.74 3.91
N ARG A 3 23.65 54.45 2.73
CA ARG A 3 22.36 53.71 2.61
C ARG A 3 22.65 52.22 2.69
N LEU A 4 22.21 51.58 3.79
CA LEU A 4 22.13 50.13 3.87
C LEU A 4 21.01 49.64 2.93
N VAL A 5 21.37 48.82 1.96
CA VAL A 5 20.44 48.02 1.14
C VAL A 5 20.28 46.69 1.85
N ALA A 6 19.12 46.46 2.47
CA ALA A 6 18.74 45.15 2.99
C ALA A 6 18.29 44.25 1.83
N ALA A 7 19.07 43.22 1.55
CA ALA A 7 18.68 42.19 0.58
C ALA A 7 17.68 41.23 1.26
N LEU A 8 16.43 41.20 0.77
CA LEU A 8 15.44 40.23 1.16
C LEU A 8 15.79 38.88 0.47
N VAL A 9 16.26 37.92 1.23
CA VAL A 9 16.39 36.53 0.75
C VAL A 9 15.02 35.89 0.82
N ALA A 10 14.37 35.74 -0.34
CA ALA A 10 13.16 34.91 -0.46
C ALA A 10 13.57 33.44 -0.29
N LEU A 11 13.21 32.82 0.84
CA LEU A 11 13.23 31.36 0.97
C LEU A 11 12.16 30.80 0.02
N CYS A 12 12.56 30.22 -1.10
CA CYS A 12 11.69 29.34 -1.86
C CYS A 12 11.46 28.08 -1.01
N ALA A 13 10.27 27.92 -0.44
CA ALA A 13 9.82 26.65 0.09
C ALA A 13 9.80 25.68 -1.10
N LEU A 14 10.64 24.65 -1.06
CA LEU A 14 10.53 23.53 -2.00
C LEU A 14 9.18 22.86 -1.73
N PRO A 15 8.42 22.47 -2.76
CA PRO A 15 7.19 21.74 -2.54
C PRO A 15 7.51 20.47 -1.74
N ALA A 16 6.72 20.22 -0.70
CA ALA A 16 6.74 18.94 -0.02
C ALA A 16 6.47 17.86 -1.09
N TRP A 17 7.27 16.82 -1.10
CA TRP A 17 7.18 15.73 -2.06
C TRP A 17 5.79 15.10 -1.93
N ALA A 18 4.98 15.22 -2.96
CA ALA A 18 3.76 14.44 -3.14
C ALA A 18 4.16 13.03 -3.59
N VAL A 19 3.35 12.04 -3.26
CA VAL A 19 3.53 10.66 -3.76
C VAL A 19 3.67 10.67 -5.28
N GLU A 20 4.74 10.09 -5.79
CA GLU A 20 4.98 10.01 -7.23
C GLU A 20 4.28 8.78 -7.83
N CYS A 21 3.23 9.01 -8.62
CA CYS A 21 2.52 7.98 -9.35
C CYS A 21 2.78 8.08 -10.85
N GLU A 22 2.99 6.94 -11.51
CA GLU A 22 3.22 6.88 -12.95
C GLU A 22 2.52 5.67 -13.60
N ASN A 23 2.24 5.79 -14.90
CA ASN A 23 1.74 4.69 -15.71
C ASN A 23 2.90 4.04 -16.47
N ILE A 24 3.15 2.77 -16.21
CA ILE A 24 4.25 2.00 -16.83
C ILE A 24 3.76 0.83 -17.67
N ARG A 25 4.64 0.30 -18.51
CA ARG A 25 4.45 -0.95 -19.24
C ARG A 25 5.57 -1.94 -18.89
N TYR A 26 5.17 -3.16 -18.60
CA TYR A 26 6.10 -4.25 -18.35
C TYR A 26 5.53 -5.55 -18.94
N ASP A 27 6.32 -6.28 -19.71
CA ASP A 27 5.98 -7.57 -20.35
C ASP A 27 4.58 -7.56 -21.03
N GLY A 28 4.33 -6.54 -21.84
CA GLY A 28 3.06 -6.37 -22.56
C GLY A 28 1.86 -5.89 -21.72
N ASN A 29 1.97 -5.89 -20.40
CA ASN A 29 0.94 -5.43 -19.49
C ASN A 29 1.12 -3.95 -19.10
N ARG A 30 0.03 -3.34 -18.59
CA ARG A 30 -0.01 -1.92 -18.16
C ARG A 30 -0.29 -1.85 -16.68
N PHE A 31 0.42 -0.97 -15.99
CA PHE A 31 0.30 -0.77 -14.54
C PHE A 31 0.30 0.71 -14.20
N THR A 32 -0.33 1.07 -13.10
CA THR A 32 -0.07 2.33 -12.38
C THR A 32 0.73 1.97 -11.15
N VAL A 33 1.84 2.68 -10.94
CA VAL A 33 2.79 2.46 -9.85
C VAL A 33 2.92 3.76 -9.08
N CYS A 34 2.84 3.70 -7.75
CA CYS A 34 3.02 4.82 -6.85
C CYS A 34 4.16 4.52 -5.88
N THR A 35 5.16 5.38 -5.84
CA THR A 35 6.32 5.26 -4.94
C THR A 35 6.15 6.16 -3.74
N VAL A 36 6.34 5.62 -2.54
CA VAL A 36 6.25 6.31 -1.26
C VAL A 36 7.59 6.19 -0.53
N ASP A 37 8.08 7.29 0.01
CA ASP A 37 9.21 7.36 0.94
C ASP A 37 8.70 7.46 2.40
N PRO A 38 8.67 6.34 3.16
CA PRO A 38 8.19 6.35 4.54
C PRO A 38 9.00 7.23 5.49
N THR A 39 10.18 7.70 5.08
CA THR A 39 11.02 8.59 5.91
C THR A 39 10.52 10.04 5.90
N SER A 40 9.77 10.44 4.87
CA SER A 40 9.27 11.80 4.67
C SER A 40 7.75 11.88 4.49
N GLU A 41 7.10 10.78 4.06
CA GLU A 41 5.67 10.73 3.77
C GLU A 41 4.91 9.97 4.85
N GLN A 42 3.73 10.48 5.23
CA GLN A 42 2.91 9.90 6.29
C GLN A 42 2.01 8.79 5.73
N LEU A 43 2.54 7.57 5.61
CA LEU A 43 1.80 6.40 5.19
C LEU A 43 1.02 5.80 6.36
N ARG A 44 -0.30 5.59 6.19
CA ARG A 44 -1.21 5.11 7.24
C ARG A 44 -2.19 4.07 6.70
N LEU A 45 -2.75 3.28 7.63
CA LEU A 45 -3.96 2.49 7.40
C LEU A 45 -5.19 3.23 7.92
N PHE A 46 -6.33 2.92 7.31
CA PHE A 46 -7.66 3.44 7.66
C PHE A 46 -8.67 2.30 7.55
N LEU A 47 -9.48 2.10 8.59
CA LEU A 47 -10.55 1.11 8.56
C LEU A 47 -11.87 1.69 9.06
N TYR A 48 -11.91 2.20 10.29
CA TYR A 48 -13.10 2.73 10.92
C TYR A 48 -12.96 4.23 11.21
N ASP A 49 -14.06 4.96 11.09
CA ASP A 49 -14.16 6.34 11.54
C ASP A 49 -14.36 6.42 13.07
N ASP A 50 -14.42 7.63 13.61
CA ASP A 50 -14.61 7.87 15.05
C ASP A 50 -15.93 7.33 15.60
N SER A 51 -16.91 7.03 14.74
CA SER A 51 -18.19 6.39 15.13
C SER A 51 -18.10 4.87 15.16
N GLY A 52 -17.00 4.29 14.68
CA GLY A 52 -16.80 2.85 14.51
C GLY A 52 -17.41 2.29 13.21
N ALA A 53 -17.82 3.14 12.27
CA ALA A 53 -18.29 2.72 10.96
C ALA A 53 -17.09 2.60 9.98
N PRO A 54 -17.08 1.61 9.06
CA PRO A 54 -16.04 1.52 8.05
C PRO A 54 -16.04 2.76 7.14
N TYR A 55 -14.87 3.35 6.87
CA TYR A 55 -14.76 4.43 5.86
C TYR A 55 -15.27 3.99 4.49
N GLY A 56 -14.86 2.84 4.04
CA GLY A 56 -15.34 2.18 2.82
C GLY A 56 -15.03 2.89 1.50
N GLN A 57 -14.73 4.18 1.51
CA GLN A 57 -14.46 5.01 0.33
C GLN A 57 -13.28 5.94 0.59
N PHE A 58 -12.48 6.23 -0.46
CA PHE A 58 -11.38 7.20 -0.36
C PHE A 58 -11.89 8.60 -0.01
N SER A 59 -13.01 9.01 -0.61
CA SER A 59 -13.62 10.31 -0.33
C SER A 59 -14.11 10.46 1.12
N ALA A 60 -14.48 9.39 1.81
CA ALA A 60 -14.87 9.46 3.21
C ALA A 60 -13.66 9.74 4.12
N ILE A 61 -12.50 9.14 3.79
CA ILE A 61 -11.23 9.41 4.48
C ILE A 61 -10.79 10.86 4.22
N ASP A 62 -10.84 11.28 2.95
CA ASP A 62 -10.43 12.63 2.55
C ASP A 62 -11.27 13.71 3.26
N GLN A 63 -12.60 13.54 3.31
CA GLN A 63 -13.50 14.42 4.08
C GLN A 63 -13.18 14.46 5.58
N ALA A 64 -12.79 13.33 6.18
CA ALA A 64 -12.38 13.30 7.57
C ALA A 64 -11.05 14.03 7.79
N LEU A 65 -10.10 13.88 6.88
CA LEU A 65 -8.80 14.56 6.91
C LEU A 65 -8.91 16.08 6.70
N GLU A 66 -9.85 16.53 5.87
CA GLU A 66 -10.11 17.97 5.62
C GLU A 66 -10.43 18.73 6.92
N LEU A 67 -11.08 18.09 7.90
CA LEU A 67 -11.38 18.70 9.20
C LEU A 67 -10.11 19.10 9.97
N ASP A 68 -9.00 18.41 9.70
CA ASP A 68 -7.68 18.66 10.28
C ASP A 68 -6.75 19.44 9.34
N GLY A 69 -7.26 19.98 8.22
CA GLY A 69 -6.46 20.69 7.22
C GLY A 69 -5.50 19.76 6.47
N LYS A 70 -5.88 18.49 6.30
CA LYS A 70 -5.13 17.45 5.60
C LYS A 70 -5.91 16.91 4.41
N ALA A 71 -5.23 16.15 3.56
CA ALA A 71 -5.80 15.51 2.37
C ALA A 71 -5.15 14.15 2.13
N LEU A 72 -5.77 13.31 1.30
CA LEU A 72 -5.14 12.12 0.75
C LEU A 72 -4.30 12.49 -0.48
N GLY A 73 -2.98 12.26 -0.44
CA GLY A 73 -2.11 12.32 -1.61
C GLY A 73 -2.18 11.05 -2.47
N PHE A 74 -2.46 9.92 -1.83
CA PHE A 74 -2.57 8.59 -2.43
C PHE A 74 -3.43 7.69 -1.54
N ALA A 75 -4.21 6.77 -2.13
CA ALA A 75 -4.83 5.67 -1.40
C ALA A 75 -5.10 4.44 -2.27
N MET A 76 -5.07 3.26 -1.64
CA MET A 76 -5.36 1.97 -2.26
C MET A 76 -6.07 1.06 -1.25
N ASN A 77 -6.92 0.13 -1.71
CA ASN A 77 -7.37 -0.93 -0.81
C ASN A 77 -6.17 -1.77 -0.33
N ALA A 78 -6.20 -2.14 0.95
CA ALA A 78 -5.12 -2.90 1.60
C ALA A 78 -5.51 -4.39 1.74
N GLY A 79 -5.24 -5.00 2.91
CA GLY A 79 -5.47 -6.41 3.16
C GLY A 79 -6.92 -6.86 2.99
N MET A 80 -7.11 -8.16 2.81
CA MET A 80 -8.42 -8.78 2.59
C MET A 80 -9.35 -8.62 3.79
N TYR A 81 -10.65 -8.57 3.51
CA TYR A 81 -11.69 -8.30 4.50
C TYR A 81 -12.94 -9.17 4.25
N HIS A 82 -13.76 -9.30 5.31
CA HIS A 82 -15.05 -9.98 5.29
C HIS A 82 -16.17 -9.06 4.76
N ASP A 83 -17.36 -9.59 4.58
CA ASP A 83 -18.53 -8.84 4.07
C ASP A 83 -18.89 -7.63 4.96
N ASP A 84 -18.62 -7.72 6.27
CA ASP A 84 -18.79 -6.64 7.25
C ASP A 84 -17.63 -5.62 7.28
N ARG A 85 -16.63 -5.79 6.38
CA ARG A 85 -15.40 -5.00 6.26
C ARG A 85 -14.34 -5.27 7.31
N ALA A 86 -14.58 -6.20 8.25
CA ALA A 86 -13.55 -6.61 9.21
C ALA A 86 -12.35 -7.30 8.51
N PRO A 87 -11.11 -7.07 8.97
CA PRO A 87 -9.91 -7.69 8.38
C PRO A 87 -9.94 -9.22 8.50
N VAL A 88 -9.55 -9.93 7.44
CA VAL A 88 -9.39 -11.40 7.49
C VAL A 88 -8.21 -11.81 8.34
N GLY A 89 -7.11 -11.07 8.29
CA GLY A 89 -5.86 -11.34 9.00
C GLY A 89 -5.40 -10.18 9.85
N HIS A 90 -4.13 -10.25 10.25
CA HIS A 90 -3.54 -9.26 11.15
C HIS A 90 -3.80 -7.82 10.71
N TYR A 91 -4.27 -7.03 11.66
CA TYR A 91 -4.50 -5.61 11.44
C TYR A 91 -4.16 -4.82 12.70
N VAL A 92 -3.28 -3.85 12.54
CA VAL A 92 -2.86 -2.90 13.59
C VAL A 92 -3.10 -1.50 13.06
N GLU A 93 -3.74 -0.65 13.85
CA GLU A 93 -3.95 0.77 13.57
C GLU A 93 -3.57 1.58 14.80
N ASP A 94 -2.71 2.59 14.62
CA ASP A 94 -2.14 3.43 15.67
C ASP A 94 -1.56 2.61 16.86
N GLY A 95 -0.87 1.49 16.58
CA GLY A 95 -0.27 0.60 17.57
C GLY A 95 -1.24 -0.33 18.29
N GLN A 96 -2.54 -0.31 17.92
CA GLN A 96 -3.55 -1.20 18.51
C GLN A 96 -3.84 -2.37 17.59
N GLU A 97 -3.66 -3.60 18.09
CA GLU A 97 -4.04 -4.81 17.36
C GLU A 97 -5.58 -4.96 17.38
N ILE A 98 -6.19 -4.90 16.20
CA ILE A 98 -7.63 -5.11 16.00
C ILE A 98 -7.89 -6.57 15.59
N MET A 99 -7.00 -7.16 14.80
CA MET A 99 -7.07 -8.56 14.39
C MET A 99 -5.69 -9.23 14.50
N ARG A 100 -5.68 -10.44 15.05
CA ARG A 100 -4.47 -11.24 15.24
C ARG A 100 -3.87 -11.76 13.93
N VAL A 101 -2.62 -12.21 13.97
CA VAL A 101 -1.97 -12.89 12.86
C VAL A 101 -2.63 -14.24 12.56
N ILE A 102 -2.83 -14.53 11.27
CA ILE A 102 -3.31 -15.82 10.75
C ILE A 102 -2.17 -16.49 9.99
N SER A 103 -1.62 -17.57 10.54
CA SER A 103 -0.48 -18.32 9.97
C SER A 103 -0.88 -19.68 9.38
N ASN A 104 -2.13 -20.10 9.55
CA ASN A 104 -2.62 -21.38 9.03
C ASN A 104 -3.06 -21.26 7.56
N PRO A 105 -2.90 -22.33 6.77
CA PRO A 105 -3.47 -22.38 5.43
C PRO A 105 -5.00 -22.26 5.48
N GLY A 106 -5.58 -21.68 4.45
CA GLY A 106 -7.01 -21.45 4.35
C GLY A 106 -7.47 -21.40 2.90
N PRO A 107 -8.76 -21.12 2.66
CA PRO A 107 -9.30 -20.98 1.32
C PRO A 107 -8.83 -19.69 0.63
N GLY A 108 -8.94 -19.67 -0.70
CA GLY A 108 -8.69 -18.51 -1.52
C GLY A 108 -7.23 -18.04 -1.54
N ASN A 109 -7.05 -16.81 -1.99
CA ASN A 109 -5.72 -16.22 -2.15
C ASN A 109 -5.04 -15.96 -0.80
N PHE A 110 -5.80 -15.56 0.22
CA PHE A 110 -5.26 -15.32 1.57
C PHE A 110 -4.60 -16.58 2.15
N GLY A 111 -5.21 -17.74 1.96
CA GLY A 111 -4.71 -19.03 2.45
C GLY A 111 -3.65 -19.70 1.56
N LEU A 112 -3.28 -19.09 0.43
CA LEU A 112 -2.18 -19.56 -0.42
C LEU A 112 -0.84 -19.16 0.21
N LEU A 113 -0.32 -20.03 1.08
CA LEU A 113 0.93 -19.77 1.80
C LEU A 113 2.17 -19.93 0.89
N PRO A 114 3.21 -19.10 1.13
CA PRO A 114 3.34 -18.06 2.16
C PRO A 114 2.46 -16.84 1.87
N ASN A 115 1.75 -16.37 2.90
CA ASN A 115 1.15 -15.05 2.92
C ASN A 115 2.04 -14.06 3.71
N GLY A 116 1.68 -12.78 3.79
CA GLY A 116 2.58 -11.78 4.37
C GLY A 116 1.86 -10.63 5.06
N ILE A 117 2.67 -9.79 5.68
CA ILE A 117 2.25 -8.63 6.45
C ILE A 117 3.05 -7.42 6.00
N LEU A 118 2.34 -6.35 5.59
CA LEU A 118 2.92 -5.02 5.51
C LEU A 118 2.93 -4.41 6.90
N CYS A 119 4.09 -4.02 7.38
CA CYS A 119 4.32 -3.37 8.68
C CYS A 119 4.89 -1.97 8.45
N LEU A 120 4.21 -0.96 9.00
CA LEU A 120 4.64 0.43 8.97
C LEU A 120 5.15 0.83 10.36
N ARG A 121 6.33 1.42 10.39
CA ARG A 121 7.00 1.97 11.56
C ARG A 121 7.48 3.38 11.26
N PRO A 122 7.83 4.21 12.25
CA PRO A 122 8.38 5.53 11.99
C PRO A 122 9.57 5.48 11.01
N GLY A 123 9.42 6.14 9.86
CA GLY A 123 10.43 6.20 8.80
C GLY A 123 10.68 4.88 8.05
N ARG A 124 9.78 3.90 8.13
CA ARG A 124 10.05 2.59 7.56
C ARG A 124 8.78 1.81 7.20
N ALA A 125 8.81 1.14 6.04
CA ALA A 125 7.81 0.16 5.61
C ALA A 125 8.49 -1.15 5.21
N ASP A 126 8.00 -2.27 5.74
CA ASP A 126 8.52 -3.60 5.44
C ASP A 126 7.39 -4.57 5.09
N VAL A 127 7.60 -5.37 4.06
CA VAL A 127 6.78 -6.55 3.78
C VAL A 127 7.52 -7.77 4.34
N PHE A 128 6.89 -8.47 5.28
CA PHE A 128 7.38 -9.71 5.87
C PHE A 128 6.57 -10.91 5.41
N GLU A 129 7.22 -12.06 5.25
CA GLU A 129 6.53 -13.34 5.30
C GLU A 129 5.94 -13.55 6.71
N THR A 130 4.77 -14.18 6.81
CA THR A 130 4.02 -14.26 8.09
C THR A 130 4.78 -14.95 9.22
N LEU A 131 5.53 -16.03 8.95
CA LEU A 131 6.28 -16.72 10.01
C LEU A 131 7.53 -15.94 10.40
N ASP A 132 8.18 -15.26 9.44
CA ASP A 132 9.29 -14.34 9.73
C ASP A 132 8.81 -13.15 10.58
N TYR A 133 7.64 -12.57 10.26
CA TYR A 133 6.98 -11.54 11.08
C TYR A 133 6.78 -12.00 12.52
N LEU A 134 6.20 -13.18 12.71
CA LEU A 134 5.98 -13.75 14.06
C LEU A 134 7.28 -13.98 14.83
N SER A 135 8.33 -14.42 14.12
CA SER A 135 9.66 -14.65 14.73
C SER A 135 10.33 -13.35 15.16
N ARG A 136 10.22 -12.29 14.36
CA ARG A 136 10.83 -10.98 14.63
C ARG A 136 10.01 -10.12 15.58
N SER A 137 8.68 -10.31 15.56
CA SER A 137 7.73 -9.55 16.39
C SER A 137 7.98 -8.03 16.35
N PRO A 138 7.98 -7.40 15.16
CA PRO A 138 8.26 -5.97 15.04
C PRO A 138 7.14 -5.15 15.68
N ASP A 139 7.49 -4.02 16.28
CA ASP A 139 6.55 -3.06 16.86
C ASP A 139 6.01 -2.14 15.72
N CYS A 140 4.91 -2.56 15.08
CA CYS A 140 4.31 -1.83 13.98
C CYS A 140 3.30 -0.80 14.50
N THR A 141 3.40 0.44 14.02
CA THR A 141 2.36 1.46 14.24
C THR A 141 1.10 1.10 13.43
N PHE A 142 1.30 0.60 12.21
CA PHE A 142 0.24 0.06 11.36
C PHE A 142 0.69 -1.26 10.77
N ALA A 143 -0.21 -2.24 10.67
CA ALA A 143 0.06 -3.49 9.97
C ALA A 143 -1.19 -4.03 9.29
N THR A 144 -1.02 -4.66 8.12
CA THR A 144 -2.10 -5.35 7.42
C THR A 144 -1.60 -6.64 6.79
N GLN A 145 -2.30 -7.74 7.07
CA GLN A 145 -2.01 -9.05 6.50
C GLN A 145 -2.83 -9.30 5.26
N SER A 146 -2.20 -9.89 4.26
CA SER A 146 -2.86 -10.34 3.05
C SER A 146 -2.10 -11.51 2.41
N GLY A 147 -2.50 -11.93 1.21
CA GLY A 147 -1.80 -13.02 0.53
C GLY A 147 -2.36 -13.36 -0.86
N PRO A 148 -1.51 -14.03 -1.62
CA PRO A 148 -0.19 -14.55 -1.28
C PRO A 148 0.92 -13.48 -1.26
N MET A 149 2.08 -13.82 -0.73
CA MET A 149 3.31 -13.09 -1.07
C MET A 149 3.53 -13.16 -2.58
N LEU A 150 4.00 -12.08 -3.19
CA LEU A 150 4.33 -12.03 -4.62
C LEU A 150 5.81 -12.34 -4.85
N VAL A 151 6.65 -11.72 -4.03
CA VAL A 151 8.11 -11.91 -4.01
C VAL A 151 8.53 -12.14 -2.57
N ILE A 152 9.44 -13.09 -2.35
CA ILE A 152 9.97 -13.50 -1.05
C ILE A 152 11.49 -13.57 -1.19
N ASP A 153 12.21 -12.66 -0.51
CA ASP A 153 13.67 -12.58 -0.54
C ASP A 153 14.26 -12.59 -1.98
N GLY A 154 13.57 -11.96 -2.92
CA GLY A 154 13.97 -11.87 -4.32
C GLY A 154 13.44 -12.98 -5.23
N ASP A 155 12.79 -14.00 -4.70
CA ASP A 155 12.20 -15.08 -5.48
C ASP A 155 10.67 -14.93 -5.62
N LEU A 156 10.13 -15.33 -6.77
CA LEU A 156 8.67 -15.43 -6.93
C LEU A 156 8.09 -16.48 -6.01
N HIS A 157 6.85 -16.24 -5.58
CA HIS A 157 6.11 -17.25 -4.83
C HIS A 157 6.12 -18.61 -5.54
N PRO A 158 6.50 -19.74 -4.86
CA PRO A 158 6.82 -21.02 -5.49
C PRO A 158 5.65 -21.70 -6.20
N ARG A 159 4.41 -21.25 -5.98
CA ARG A 159 3.22 -21.80 -6.65
C ARG A 159 2.76 -20.98 -7.86
N PHE A 160 3.46 -19.93 -8.24
CA PHE A 160 3.08 -19.17 -9.41
C PHE A 160 3.50 -19.88 -10.70
N LEU A 161 2.53 -20.13 -11.57
CA LEU A 161 2.73 -20.80 -12.83
C LEU A 161 2.86 -19.76 -13.96
N PRO A 162 3.95 -19.81 -14.75
CA PRO A 162 4.14 -18.90 -15.89
C PRO A 162 3.02 -19.00 -16.95
N ASP A 163 2.44 -20.18 -17.11
CA ASP A 163 1.36 -20.51 -18.06
C ASP A 163 -0.05 -20.40 -17.43
N SER A 164 -0.19 -19.79 -16.26
CA SER A 164 -1.49 -19.62 -15.60
C SER A 164 -2.47 -18.84 -16.47
N THR A 165 -3.73 -19.30 -16.49
CA THR A 165 -4.85 -18.62 -17.16
C THR A 165 -5.71 -17.80 -16.21
N SER A 166 -5.41 -17.80 -14.90
CA SER A 166 -6.14 -17.06 -13.88
C SER A 166 -5.74 -15.58 -13.89
N ARG A 167 -6.49 -14.78 -14.63
CA ARG A 167 -6.20 -13.35 -14.88
C ARG A 167 -7.23 -12.45 -14.25
N PHE A 168 -6.76 -11.46 -13.45
CA PHE A 168 -7.58 -10.47 -12.75
C PHE A 168 -6.88 -9.11 -12.75
N ILE A 169 -7.62 -8.03 -12.47
CA ILE A 169 -7.00 -6.80 -12.01
C ILE A 169 -6.42 -7.08 -10.62
N ARG A 170 -5.16 -6.72 -10.40
CA ARG A 170 -4.44 -7.00 -9.16
C ARG A 170 -3.80 -5.75 -8.62
N ASN A 171 -3.75 -5.64 -7.30
CA ASN A 171 -3.01 -4.61 -6.60
C ASN A 171 -2.14 -5.22 -5.48
N GLY A 172 -1.14 -4.48 -5.06
CA GLY A 172 -0.21 -4.95 -4.04
C GLY A 172 0.86 -3.92 -3.73
N VAL A 173 1.76 -4.30 -2.83
CA VAL A 173 2.87 -3.47 -2.37
C VAL A 173 4.15 -4.27 -2.34
N GLY A 174 5.26 -3.63 -2.66
CA GLY A 174 6.60 -4.16 -2.41
C GLY A 174 7.46 -3.15 -1.66
N THR A 175 8.45 -3.62 -0.91
CA THR A 175 9.33 -2.75 -0.13
C THR A 175 10.79 -3.00 -0.44
N SER A 176 11.62 -1.92 -0.36
CA SER A 176 13.07 -2.05 -0.44
C SER A 176 13.64 -2.79 0.79
N ALA A 177 14.82 -3.38 0.64
CA ALA A 177 15.46 -4.14 1.72
C ALA A 177 15.76 -3.31 2.97
N ASP A 178 16.04 -2.02 2.79
CA ASP A 178 16.28 -1.07 3.88
C ASP A 178 14.99 -0.47 4.46
N GLY A 179 13.83 -0.72 3.83
CA GLY A 179 12.51 -0.25 4.25
C GLY A 179 12.27 1.24 4.00
N THR A 180 13.15 1.94 3.28
CA THR A 180 13.02 3.38 2.99
C THR A 180 12.15 3.66 1.78
N LYS A 181 11.71 2.63 1.06
CA LYS A 181 10.84 2.75 -0.11
C LYS A 181 9.74 1.70 -0.08
N ALA A 182 8.49 2.15 -0.22
CA ALA A 182 7.33 1.31 -0.49
C ALA A 182 6.77 1.64 -1.89
N VAL A 183 6.52 0.61 -2.71
CA VAL A 183 6.00 0.78 -4.06
C VAL A 183 4.68 0.04 -4.16
N PHE A 184 3.61 0.79 -4.41
CA PHE A 184 2.27 0.27 -4.63
C PHE A 184 2.01 0.15 -6.12
N ALA A 185 1.41 -0.95 -6.55
CA ALA A 185 1.07 -1.16 -7.94
C ALA A 185 -0.35 -1.70 -8.11
N ILE A 186 -1.01 -1.26 -9.18
CA ILE A 186 -2.28 -1.83 -9.66
C ILE A 186 -2.16 -2.11 -11.16
N SER A 187 -2.65 -3.26 -11.60
CA SER A 187 -2.67 -3.58 -13.03
C SER A 187 -3.85 -2.88 -13.72
N ASN A 188 -3.61 -2.32 -14.91
CA ASN A 188 -4.61 -1.63 -15.72
C ASN A 188 -5.25 -2.54 -16.80
N ASN A 189 -4.87 -3.81 -16.81
CA ASN A 189 -5.48 -4.92 -17.51
C ASN A 189 -5.33 -6.18 -16.66
N SER A 190 -6.12 -7.22 -16.96
CA SER A 190 -6.05 -8.48 -16.21
C SER A 190 -4.68 -9.14 -16.37
N VAL A 191 -4.07 -9.58 -15.26
CA VAL A 191 -2.77 -10.22 -15.17
C VAL A 191 -2.82 -11.48 -14.30
N THR A 192 -1.89 -12.43 -14.52
CA THR A 192 -1.69 -13.58 -13.64
C THR A 192 -0.89 -13.15 -12.39
N PHE A 193 -0.81 -14.04 -11.38
CA PHE A 193 0.09 -13.80 -10.26
C PHE A 193 1.57 -13.83 -10.67
N HIS A 194 1.94 -14.69 -11.62
CA HIS A 194 3.30 -14.74 -12.14
C HIS A 194 3.70 -13.40 -12.78
N GLU A 195 2.87 -12.88 -13.69
CA GLU A 195 3.13 -11.58 -14.35
C GLU A 195 3.18 -10.43 -13.34
N PHE A 196 2.27 -10.44 -12.35
CA PHE A 196 2.22 -9.38 -11.34
C PHE A 196 3.40 -9.46 -10.35
N GLY A 197 3.80 -10.66 -9.94
CA GLY A 197 4.99 -10.88 -9.12
C GLY A 197 6.28 -10.50 -9.85
N SER A 198 6.38 -10.85 -11.16
CA SER A 198 7.53 -10.48 -12.00
C SER A 198 7.69 -8.96 -12.15
N LEU A 199 6.59 -8.19 -12.17
CA LEU A 199 6.67 -6.74 -12.10
C LEU A 199 7.48 -6.27 -10.89
N PHE A 200 7.13 -6.76 -9.69
CA PHE A 200 7.81 -6.35 -8.45
C PHE A 200 9.26 -6.81 -8.40
N ARG A 201 9.54 -8.05 -8.80
CA ARG A 201 10.88 -8.62 -8.75
C ARG A 201 11.82 -8.02 -9.81
N ASP A 202 11.37 -8.03 -11.08
CA ASP A 202 12.26 -7.82 -12.23
C ASP A 202 12.27 -6.36 -12.71
N ALA A 203 11.09 -5.68 -12.69
CA ALA A 203 11.01 -4.30 -13.14
C ALA A 203 11.26 -3.30 -11.99
N LEU A 204 10.70 -3.56 -10.80
CA LEU A 204 10.81 -2.67 -9.65
C LEU A 204 11.98 -3.04 -8.71
N GLY A 205 12.56 -4.24 -8.85
CA GLY A 205 13.74 -4.69 -8.09
C GLY A 205 13.49 -4.81 -6.59
N LEU A 206 12.28 -5.18 -6.18
CA LEU A 206 11.88 -5.25 -4.77
C LEU A 206 12.00 -6.68 -4.23
N PRO A 207 12.76 -6.90 -3.14
CA PRO A 207 13.01 -8.24 -2.61
C PRO A 207 11.79 -8.88 -1.95
N ASN A 208 10.86 -8.08 -1.43
CA ASN A 208 9.62 -8.58 -0.82
C ASN A 208 8.42 -7.81 -1.34
N ALA A 209 7.37 -8.54 -1.75
CA ALA A 209 6.14 -7.94 -2.23
C ALA A 209 4.92 -8.79 -1.84
N LEU A 210 3.80 -8.12 -1.59
CA LEU A 210 2.56 -8.68 -1.06
C LEU A 210 1.38 -8.29 -1.97
N PHE A 211 0.56 -9.27 -2.32
CA PHE A 211 -0.72 -9.04 -2.95
C PHE A 211 -1.78 -8.63 -1.91
N PHE A 212 -2.63 -7.65 -2.23
CA PHE A 212 -3.65 -7.19 -1.31
C PHE A 212 -5.01 -7.87 -1.53
N ASP A 213 -5.77 -7.45 -2.56
CA ASP A 213 -7.08 -8.04 -2.84
C ASP A 213 -7.30 -8.21 -4.34
N GLY A 214 -7.97 -9.29 -4.72
CA GLY A 214 -8.23 -9.62 -6.12
C GLY A 214 -9.67 -9.48 -6.58
N ASN A 215 -10.61 -9.30 -5.67
CA ASN A 215 -12.00 -9.07 -6.03
C ASN A 215 -12.27 -7.58 -6.25
N ILE A 216 -11.61 -6.73 -5.49
CA ILE A 216 -11.75 -5.28 -5.57
C ILE A 216 -10.35 -4.67 -5.51
N SER A 217 -9.88 -4.14 -6.65
CA SER A 217 -8.63 -3.39 -6.74
C SER A 217 -8.97 -1.96 -7.12
N ARG A 218 -8.68 -1.00 -6.24
CA ARG A 218 -8.98 0.43 -6.41
C ARG A 218 -7.80 1.29 -6.02
N LEU A 219 -7.61 2.38 -6.73
CA LEU A 219 -6.55 3.36 -6.54
C LEU A 219 -7.13 4.77 -6.57
N TYR A 220 -6.71 5.60 -5.62
CA TYR A 220 -6.78 7.05 -5.64
C TYR A 220 -5.37 7.61 -5.83
N ALA A 221 -5.13 8.29 -6.94
CA ALA A 221 -3.85 8.86 -7.32
C ALA A 221 -4.08 10.11 -8.17
N PRO A 222 -4.28 11.29 -7.55
CA PRO A 222 -4.63 12.52 -8.26
C PRO A 222 -3.57 12.95 -9.27
N ASP A 223 -2.28 12.68 -9.04
CA ASP A 223 -1.18 13.00 -9.95
C ASP A 223 -1.34 12.40 -11.36
N VAL A 224 -1.99 11.24 -11.44
CA VAL A 224 -2.29 10.56 -12.72
C VAL A 224 -3.78 10.63 -13.09
N ASN A 225 -4.54 11.55 -12.46
CA ASN A 225 -5.99 11.74 -12.63
C ASN A 225 -6.78 10.44 -12.42
N ARG A 226 -6.46 9.69 -11.37
CA ARG A 226 -7.13 8.43 -11.05
C ARG A 226 -7.85 8.51 -9.72
N ASP A 227 -9.16 8.27 -9.75
CA ASP A 227 -10.04 8.10 -8.60
C ASP A 227 -11.01 6.96 -8.90
N ASP A 228 -10.62 5.75 -8.53
CA ASP A 228 -11.41 4.55 -8.79
C ASP A 228 -12.60 4.49 -7.83
N PHE A 229 -13.80 4.43 -8.40
CA PHE A 229 -15.05 4.29 -7.68
C PHE A 229 -15.57 2.85 -7.70
N GLY A 230 -16.35 2.44 -6.67
CA GLY A 230 -16.95 1.09 -6.62
C GLY A 230 -17.49 0.69 -5.26
N PHE A 231 -17.56 -0.61 -5.01
CA PHE A 231 -18.04 -1.17 -3.74
C PHE A 231 -17.22 -0.68 -2.54
N ALA A 232 -17.87 -0.60 -1.37
CA ALA A 232 -17.19 -0.23 -0.15
C ALA A 232 -16.00 -1.16 0.14
N LEU A 233 -14.88 -0.56 0.53
CA LEU A 233 -13.65 -1.24 0.90
C LEU A 233 -13.65 -1.60 2.40
N GLY A 234 -12.81 -2.56 2.80
CA GLY A 234 -12.37 -2.76 4.17
C GLY A 234 -11.13 -1.91 4.46
N PRO A 235 -9.99 -2.51 4.87
CA PRO A 235 -8.76 -1.77 5.10
C PRO A 235 -8.31 -0.97 3.87
N ILE A 236 -7.94 0.27 4.08
CA ILE A 236 -7.39 1.18 3.08
C ILE A 236 -6.02 1.63 3.56
N ILE A 237 -5.06 1.68 2.65
CA ILE A 237 -3.75 2.31 2.89
C ILE A 237 -3.67 3.62 2.12
N GLY A 238 -3.10 4.66 2.70
CA GLY A 238 -2.96 5.95 2.03
C GLY A 238 -1.86 6.81 2.63
N VAL A 239 -1.43 7.80 1.85
CA VAL A 239 -0.53 8.86 2.30
C VAL A 239 -1.34 10.10 2.64
N VAL A 240 -1.07 10.65 3.82
CA VAL A 240 -1.67 11.88 4.33
C VAL A 240 -0.71 13.03 4.10
N GLU A 241 -1.21 14.11 3.51
CA GLU A 241 -0.46 15.34 3.27
C GLU A 241 -1.21 16.56 3.79
N ALA A 242 -0.57 17.72 3.82
CA ALA A 242 -1.24 18.97 4.12
C ALA A 242 -2.19 19.34 2.97
N ALA A 243 -3.41 19.76 3.29
CA ALA A 243 -4.33 20.30 2.28
C ALA A 243 -3.72 21.54 1.61
N GLN A 244 -3.86 21.63 0.28
CA GLN A 244 -3.30 22.74 -0.52
C GLN A 244 -4.21 23.96 -0.53
#